data_a26c86d6f5caa2412705ae2c037ae3d2
#
_entry.id   a26c86d6f5caa2412705ae2c037ae3d2
#
_cell.length_a   1.000
_cell.length_b   1.000
_cell.length_c   1.000
_cell.angle_alpha   90.00
_cell.angle_beta   90.00
_cell.angle_gamma   90.00
#
_symmetry.space_group_name_H-M   'P 1'
#
loop_
_entity.id
_entity.type
_entity.pdbx_description
1 polymer ?
#
loop_
_entity_poly.entity_id
_entity_poly.type
_entity_poly.pdbx_seq_one_letter_code
_entity_poly.pdbx_strand_id
1 'polypeptide(L)'
;MKVVIIFTSLFFISFAAIAKAPCWFWEPVTDSKIGFVGAASPFSVKKDGSKLASRQRAMQRFAEYYNVDVALVTDEDLLQDVLNLGDYQVRFSSPYVSELGMFSYALVNQRQEQTGSDDANIWLNSDCKTSHCDFKACEPSWLCDSNSSHIFGVSQMTSTPSMQLAKMKANAQTLAAYLKQSYVEEEVKRIESTGQYQNWGLQSRLTKVDATGHLSLLLNTKICTAKNYIFGLFDAPFETKNTYGKVFEQWLREPGIDDKAGVVGSFSGMTADGLFSTSVKYAIKDGLVQLAKIKHVNIDHEFQLTFKNGWYTLSKSTESTSATVSGTLMDLKVVEEDRKLVIYAWLIEN
;
A
#
# COMPACT_ATOMS: atom_id res chain seq x y z
N MET A 1 24.06 -48.82 -49.16
CA MET A 1 24.64 -47.84 -48.24
C MET A 1 23.54 -46.93 -47.73
N LYS A 2 23.10 -47.08 -46.43
CA LYS A 2 22.11 -46.17 -45.79
C LYS A 2 22.90 -45.24 -44.90
N VAL A 3 22.89 -43.97 -45.24
CA VAL A 3 23.47 -42.88 -44.39
C VAL A 3 22.47 -42.55 -43.35
N VAL A 4 22.83 -42.82 -42.08
CA VAL A 4 22.04 -42.38 -40.89
C VAL A 4 22.59 -41.02 -40.46
N ILE A 5 21.79 -39.96 -40.65
CA ILE A 5 22.11 -38.63 -40.16
C ILE A 5 21.59 -38.54 -38.75
N ILE A 6 22.50 -38.54 -37.76
CA ILE A 6 22.20 -38.31 -36.36
C ILE A 6 22.11 -36.77 -36.13
N PHE A 7 20.88 -36.26 -35.96
CA PHE A 7 20.66 -34.90 -35.53
C PHE A 7 20.88 -34.81 -33.99
N THR A 8 22.05 -34.33 -33.60
CA THR A 8 22.34 -33.96 -32.20
C THR A 8 21.65 -32.61 -31.92
N SER A 9 20.47 -32.65 -31.32
CA SER A 9 19.79 -31.47 -30.79
C SER A 9 20.58 -30.95 -29.56
N LEU A 10 21.37 -29.90 -29.75
CA LEU A 10 21.93 -29.11 -28.65
C LEU A 10 20.77 -28.41 -27.93
N PHE A 11 20.33 -28.97 -26.83
CA PHE A 11 19.48 -28.27 -25.86
C PHE A 11 20.32 -27.15 -25.25
N PHE A 12 20.16 -25.93 -25.74
CA PHE A 12 20.57 -24.74 -25.04
C PHE A 12 19.67 -24.61 -23.81
N ILE A 13 20.11 -25.11 -22.66
CA ILE A 13 19.56 -24.78 -21.38
C ILE A 13 19.94 -23.32 -21.13
N SER A 14 19.07 -22.41 -21.53
CA SER A 14 19.14 -21.00 -21.07
C SER A 14 18.97 -21.01 -19.57
N PHE A 15 20.07 -21.01 -18.83
CA PHE A 15 20.04 -20.60 -17.45
C PHE A 15 19.55 -19.14 -17.46
N ALA A 16 18.28 -18.93 -17.17
CA ALA A 16 17.81 -17.63 -16.77
C ALA A 16 18.62 -17.25 -15.53
N ALA A 17 19.66 -16.45 -15.73
CA ALA A 17 20.38 -15.84 -14.63
C ALA A 17 19.33 -15.07 -13.85
N ILE A 18 19.01 -15.52 -12.63
CA ILE A 18 18.15 -14.78 -11.71
C ILE A 18 18.86 -13.44 -11.53
N ALA A 19 18.33 -12.41 -12.15
CA ALA A 19 18.91 -11.08 -12.08
C ALA A 19 18.93 -10.68 -10.62
N LYS A 20 20.11 -10.61 -10.03
CA LYS A 20 20.29 -10.07 -8.69
C LYS A 20 19.96 -8.60 -8.76
N ALA A 21 19.15 -8.12 -7.84
CA ALA A 21 18.86 -6.72 -7.70
C ALA A 21 19.63 -6.15 -6.50
N PRO A 22 20.05 -4.89 -6.55
CA PRO A 22 20.74 -4.28 -5.42
C PRO A 22 19.83 -4.25 -4.18
N CYS A 23 20.44 -4.46 -3.01
CA CYS A 23 19.70 -4.53 -1.74
C CYS A 23 18.90 -3.27 -1.46
N TRP A 24 19.45 -2.10 -1.78
CA TRP A 24 18.78 -0.81 -1.61
C TRP A 24 17.48 -0.67 -2.43
N PHE A 25 17.27 -1.50 -3.45
CA PHE A 25 16.01 -1.49 -4.21
C PHE A 25 14.88 -2.15 -3.40
N TRP A 26 15.20 -3.22 -2.67
CA TRP A 26 14.22 -3.95 -1.85
C TRP A 26 14.04 -3.36 -0.45
N GLU A 27 15.11 -2.81 0.10
CA GLU A 27 15.17 -2.21 1.43
C GLU A 27 15.82 -0.82 1.36
N PRO A 28 15.09 0.20 0.87
CA PRO A 28 15.66 1.55 0.71
C PRO A 28 16.10 2.20 2.01
N VAL A 29 15.53 1.73 3.13
CA VAL A 29 15.83 2.23 4.46
C VAL A 29 16.12 1.06 5.37
N THR A 30 17.19 1.21 6.17
CA THR A 30 17.56 0.31 7.25
C THR A 30 17.79 1.13 8.51
N ASP A 31 17.99 0.46 9.67
CA ASP A 31 18.20 1.14 10.96
C ASP A 31 19.32 2.19 10.94
N SER A 32 20.29 2.04 10.05
CA SER A 32 21.47 2.92 9.97
C SER A 32 21.57 3.71 8.66
N LYS A 33 20.68 3.50 7.68
CA LYS A 33 20.79 4.09 6.35
C LYS A 33 19.44 4.54 5.83
N ILE A 34 19.36 5.80 5.46
CA ILE A 34 18.18 6.40 4.85
C ILE A 34 18.52 6.75 3.41
N GLY A 35 17.71 6.28 2.49
CA GLY A 35 17.86 6.66 1.10
C GLY A 35 16.57 6.59 0.30
N PHE A 36 16.65 7.14 -0.90
CA PHE A 36 15.49 7.38 -1.74
C PHE A 36 15.71 6.76 -3.12
N VAL A 37 14.75 5.94 -3.55
CA VAL A 37 14.77 5.32 -4.87
C VAL A 37 14.06 6.23 -5.86
N GLY A 38 14.73 6.62 -6.92
CA GLY A 38 14.13 7.28 -8.08
C GLY A 38 14.05 6.32 -9.26
N ALA A 39 12.99 6.42 -10.06
CA ALA A 39 12.74 5.56 -11.21
C ALA A 39 12.56 6.36 -12.49
N ALA A 40 13.08 5.87 -13.60
CA ALA A 40 12.89 6.44 -14.93
C ALA A 40 12.66 5.34 -15.98
N SER A 41 12.17 5.75 -17.15
CA SER A 41 12.18 4.86 -18.32
C SER A 41 13.62 4.47 -18.63
N PRO A 42 13.90 3.20 -18.99
CA PRO A 42 15.23 2.80 -19.41
C PRO A 42 15.62 3.39 -20.78
N PHE A 43 14.64 3.90 -21.51
CA PHE A 43 14.83 4.50 -22.82
C PHE A 43 14.84 6.02 -22.74
N SER A 44 15.89 6.63 -23.28
CA SER A 44 16.01 8.07 -23.42
C SER A 44 16.72 8.41 -24.74
N VAL A 45 16.27 9.45 -25.41
CA VAL A 45 16.95 10.00 -26.60
C VAL A 45 18.21 10.79 -26.21
N LYS A 46 18.20 11.41 -25.03
CA LYS A 46 19.33 12.16 -24.49
C LYS A 46 20.33 11.19 -23.85
N LYS A 47 21.62 11.39 -24.15
CA LYS A 47 22.69 10.65 -23.47
C LYS A 47 22.53 10.80 -21.97
N ASP A 48 22.68 9.73 -21.20
CA ASP A 48 22.49 9.66 -19.76
C ASP A 48 21.11 10.14 -19.24
N GLY A 49 20.15 10.42 -20.15
CA GLY A 49 18.86 11.01 -19.77
C GLY A 49 18.05 10.16 -18.81
N SER A 50 18.09 8.83 -18.92
CA SER A 50 17.42 7.91 -18.00
C SER A 50 18.08 7.92 -16.61
N LYS A 51 19.43 7.97 -16.55
CA LYS A 51 20.20 8.10 -15.30
C LYS A 51 19.87 9.41 -14.61
N LEU A 52 19.92 10.53 -15.35
CA LEU A 52 19.58 11.85 -14.84
C LEU A 52 18.16 11.88 -14.28
N ALA A 53 17.18 11.43 -15.05
CA ALA A 53 15.79 11.43 -14.63
C ALA A 53 15.52 10.55 -13.39
N SER A 54 16.19 9.39 -13.26
CA SER A 54 16.07 8.57 -12.05
C SER A 54 16.71 9.24 -10.83
N ARG A 55 17.90 9.80 -10.97
CA ARG A 55 18.59 10.55 -9.89
C ARG A 55 17.81 11.80 -9.48
N GLN A 56 17.28 12.56 -10.44
CA GLN A 56 16.44 13.73 -10.16
C GLN A 56 15.21 13.37 -9.33
N ARG A 57 14.55 12.26 -9.64
CA ARG A 57 13.38 11.79 -8.85
C ARG A 57 13.76 11.28 -7.45
N ALA A 58 14.93 10.68 -7.30
CA ALA A 58 15.46 10.34 -5.98
C ALA A 58 15.72 11.60 -5.15
N MET A 59 16.32 12.64 -5.78
CA MET A 59 16.55 13.94 -5.16
C MET A 59 15.27 14.69 -4.79
N GLN A 60 14.25 14.65 -5.64
CA GLN A 60 12.93 15.21 -5.30
C GLN A 60 12.35 14.60 -4.03
N ARG A 61 12.46 13.27 -3.86
CA ARG A 61 12.01 12.58 -2.65
C ARG A 61 12.83 12.95 -1.41
N PHE A 62 14.14 13.08 -1.56
CA PHE A 62 15.03 13.59 -0.53
C PHE A 62 14.61 15.00 -0.10
N ALA A 63 14.43 15.89 -1.08
CA ALA A 63 14.01 17.27 -0.88
C ALA A 63 12.69 17.37 -0.13
N GLU A 64 11.71 16.59 -0.56
CA GLU A 64 10.42 16.51 0.08
C GLU A 64 10.51 16.03 1.54
N TYR A 65 11.32 15.00 1.82
CA TYR A 65 11.41 14.39 3.14
C TYR A 65 12.13 15.27 4.15
N TYR A 66 13.26 15.87 3.74
CA TYR A 66 14.08 16.71 4.62
C TYR A 66 13.73 18.20 4.53
N ASN A 67 12.77 18.58 3.69
CA ASN A 67 12.40 19.98 3.41
C ASN A 67 13.60 20.81 2.95
N VAL A 68 14.41 20.26 2.03
CA VAL A 68 15.61 20.89 1.47
C VAL A 68 15.32 21.39 0.06
N ASP A 69 15.77 22.60 -0.27
CA ASP A 69 15.65 23.11 -1.64
C ASP A 69 16.73 22.48 -2.53
N VAL A 70 16.29 21.86 -3.62
CA VAL A 70 17.14 21.26 -4.65
C VAL A 70 17.03 21.95 -6.02
N ALA A 71 16.42 23.14 -6.06
CA ALA A 71 16.22 23.86 -7.33
C ALA A 71 17.53 24.27 -8.02
N LEU A 72 18.61 24.37 -7.26
CA LEU A 72 19.95 24.74 -7.77
C LEU A 72 20.79 23.54 -8.22
N VAL A 73 20.30 22.31 -8.04
CA VAL A 73 21.02 21.09 -8.46
C VAL A 73 20.92 20.94 -9.97
N THR A 74 22.07 20.97 -10.63
CA THR A 74 22.18 20.91 -12.09
C THR A 74 22.22 19.45 -12.59
N ASP A 75 22.05 19.26 -13.91
CA ASP A 75 22.25 17.95 -14.54
C ASP A 75 23.69 17.44 -14.36
N GLU A 76 24.69 18.35 -14.30
CA GLU A 76 26.10 18.00 -14.09
C GLU A 76 26.33 17.49 -12.66
N ASP A 77 25.72 18.12 -11.67
CA ASP A 77 25.75 17.65 -10.27
C ASP A 77 25.14 16.27 -10.13
N LEU A 78 24.01 16.01 -10.80
CA LEU A 78 23.34 14.72 -10.79
C LEU A 78 24.14 13.60 -11.49
N LEU A 79 25.11 13.93 -12.33
CA LEU A 79 26.01 12.94 -12.93
C LEU A 79 27.15 12.53 -12.00
N GLN A 80 27.44 13.31 -10.97
CA GLN A 80 28.44 12.97 -9.95
C GLN A 80 27.90 11.87 -9.02
N ASP A 81 28.81 11.09 -8.45
CA ASP A 81 28.40 10.02 -7.52
C ASP A 81 28.21 10.52 -6.09
N VAL A 82 28.72 11.71 -5.79
CA VAL A 82 28.59 12.36 -4.46
C VAL A 82 28.21 13.81 -4.65
N LEU A 83 27.15 14.23 -3.97
CA LEU A 83 26.64 15.60 -3.95
C LEU A 83 26.56 16.10 -2.52
N ASN A 84 27.03 17.32 -2.27
CA ASN A 84 26.94 17.96 -0.96
C ASN A 84 25.89 19.08 -1.00
N LEU A 85 24.88 18.97 -0.12
CA LEU A 85 23.76 19.91 -0.02
C LEU A 85 23.56 20.35 1.44
N GLY A 86 24.08 21.53 1.78
CA GLY A 86 24.01 22.02 3.15
C GLY A 86 24.62 21.03 4.16
N ASP A 87 23.83 20.59 5.10
CA ASP A 87 24.23 19.63 6.14
C ASP A 87 24.21 18.17 5.68
N TYR A 88 23.83 17.91 4.44
CA TYR A 88 23.68 16.57 3.91
C TYR A 88 24.74 16.24 2.87
N GLN A 89 25.17 14.98 2.87
CA GLN A 89 25.90 14.37 1.77
C GLN A 89 25.04 13.29 1.15
N VAL A 90 24.78 13.41 -0.14
CA VAL A 90 24.02 12.44 -0.93
C VAL A 90 24.98 11.64 -1.80
N ARG A 91 24.95 10.32 -1.69
CA ARG A 91 25.72 9.40 -2.53
C ARG A 91 24.79 8.62 -3.44
N PHE A 92 25.06 8.62 -4.73
CA PHE A 92 24.28 7.90 -5.71
C PHE A 92 24.83 6.50 -5.96
N SER A 93 23.91 5.52 -6.05
CA SER A 93 24.26 4.19 -6.57
C SER A 93 24.56 4.23 -8.06
N SER A 94 25.23 3.16 -8.55
CA SER A 94 25.14 2.81 -9.96
C SER A 94 23.69 2.56 -10.34
N PRO A 95 23.23 2.97 -11.56
CA PRO A 95 21.86 2.70 -11.98
C PRO A 95 21.58 1.20 -12.06
N TYR A 96 20.45 0.78 -11.52
CA TYR A 96 19.92 -0.57 -11.68
C TYR A 96 18.87 -0.57 -12.80
N VAL A 97 19.06 -1.44 -13.79
CA VAL A 97 18.14 -1.57 -14.92
C VAL A 97 17.44 -2.93 -14.85
N SER A 98 16.13 -2.91 -14.89
CA SER A 98 15.29 -4.12 -14.95
C SER A 98 14.15 -3.94 -15.96
N GLU A 99 13.31 -4.94 -16.10
CA GLU A 99 12.08 -4.84 -16.89
C GLU A 99 11.13 -3.75 -16.34
N LEU A 100 11.26 -3.44 -15.06
CA LEU A 100 10.48 -2.38 -14.38
C LEU A 100 10.99 -0.96 -14.66
N GLY A 101 12.16 -0.79 -15.28
CA GLY A 101 12.74 0.51 -15.58
C GLY A 101 14.19 0.67 -15.16
N MET A 102 14.66 1.91 -15.16
CA MET A 102 15.96 2.31 -14.62
C MET A 102 15.75 2.96 -13.25
N PHE A 103 16.49 2.50 -12.27
CA PHE A 103 16.41 2.97 -10.89
C PHE A 103 17.77 3.50 -10.43
N SER A 104 17.74 4.56 -9.67
CA SER A 104 18.89 5.10 -8.95
C SER A 104 18.51 5.29 -7.49
N TYR A 105 19.49 5.11 -6.61
CA TYR A 105 19.32 5.28 -5.18
C TYR A 105 20.20 6.43 -4.70
N ALA A 106 19.63 7.31 -3.89
CA ALA A 106 20.29 8.42 -3.23
C ALA A 106 20.39 8.11 -1.74
N LEU A 107 21.55 7.62 -1.29
CA LEU A 107 21.87 7.42 0.13
C LEU A 107 22.20 8.77 0.75
N VAL A 108 21.56 9.07 1.89
CA VAL A 108 21.71 10.35 2.59
C VAL A 108 22.44 10.15 3.91
N ASN A 109 23.49 10.92 4.14
CA ASN A 109 24.21 10.99 5.40
C ASN A 109 24.21 12.44 5.90
N GLN A 110 24.07 12.65 7.20
CA GLN A 110 24.37 13.95 7.79
C GLN A 110 25.88 14.15 7.88
N ARG A 111 26.37 15.33 7.51
CA ARG A 111 27.82 15.63 7.47
C ARG A 111 28.54 15.47 8.81
N GLN A 112 27.80 15.60 9.91
CA GLN A 112 28.37 15.46 11.26
C GLN A 112 28.59 13.99 11.66
N GLU A 113 27.89 13.05 11.02
CA GLU A 113 28.04 11.62 11.25
C GLU A 113 28.99 11.02 10.21
N GLN A 114 30.28 11.33 10.30
CA GLN A 114 31.30 10.68 9.47
C GLN A 114 31.57 9.23 9.95
N THR A 115 30.57 8.40 9.97
CA THR A 115 30.70 6.98 10.18
C THR A 115 30.92 6.26 8.85
N GLY A 116 32.13 5.81 8.58
CA GLY A 116 32.45 4.72 7.65
C GLY A 116 32.09 4.95 6.18
N SER A 117 32.95 5.66 5.43
CA SER A 117 32.80 5.72 3.96
C SER A 117 32.74 4.34 3.28
N ASP A 118 33.32 3.31 3.93
CA ASP A 118 33.40 1.95 3.41
C ASP A 118 32.06 1.22 3.52
N ASP A 119 31.33 1.35 4.62
CA ASP A 119 30.02 0.72 4.81
C ASP A 119 28.96 1.24 3.83
N ALA A 120 29.03 2.53 3.48
CA ALA A 120 28.15 3.13 2.48
C ALA A 120 28.40 2.54 1.08
N ASN A 121 29.67 2.37 0.71
CA ASN A 121 30.04 1.79 -0.59
C ASN A 121 29.68 0.30 -0.67
N ILE A 122 29.84 -0.44 0.41
CA ILE A 122 29.43 -1.86 0.48
C ILE A 122 27.91 -1.97 0.27
N TRP A 123 27.12 -1.14 0.95
CA TRP A 123 25.68 -1.13 0.80
C TRP A 123 25.22 -0.79 -0.62
N LEU A 124 25.79 0.26 -1.22
CA LEU A 124 25.42 0.70 -2.57
C LEU A 124 25.70 -0.35 -3.65
N ASN A 125 26.63 -1.28 -3.39
CA ASN A 125 27.04 -2.32 -4.32
C ASN A 125 26.61 -3.73 -3.88
N SER A 126 25.83 -3.87 -2.81
CA SER A 126 25.36 -5.16 -2.32
C SER A 126 24.17 -5.67 -3.16
N ASP A 127 24.22 -6.95 -3.52
CA ASP A 127 23.15 -7.65 -4.22
C ASP A 127 22.29 -8.49 -3.27
N CYS A 128 20.99 -8.39 -3.42
CA CYS A 128 20.03 -9.19 -2.68
C CYS A 128 19.23 -10.11 -3.61
N LYS A 129 18.61 -11.12 -3.02
CA LYS A 129 17.61 -11.92 -3.74
C LYS A 129 16.40 -11.05 -4.03
N THR A 130 15.79 -11.27 -5.19
CA THR A 130 14.52 -10.64 -5.56
C THR A 130 13.47 -10.93 -4.50
N SER A 131 12.84 -9.89 -3.97
CA SER A 131 11.78 -10.01 -2.99
C SER A 131 10.44 -10.19 -3.70
N HIS A 132 9.87 -11.38 -3.61
CA HIS A 132 8.54 -11.69 -4.12
C HIS A 132 7.52 -11.61 -2.99
N CYS A 133 6.37 -10.99 -3.27
CA CYS A 133 5.26 -10.95 -2.32
C CYS A 133 4.37 -12.19 -2.51
N ASP A 134 4.23 -12.99 -1.46
CA ASP A 134 3.23 -14.05 -1.37
C ASP A 134 2.41 -13.88 -0.09
N PHE A 135 1.21 -13.35 -0.23
CA PHE A 135 0.31 -13.12 0.91
C PHE A 135 -0.20 -14.42 1.55
N LYS A 136 -0.21 -15.54 0.81
CA LYS A 136 -0.63 -16.84 1.36
C LYS A 136 0.46 -17.43 2.26
N ALA A 137 1.72 -17.32 1.81
CA ALA A 137 2.88 -17.80 2.56
C ALA A 137 3.41 -16.78 3.58
N CYS A 138 2.89 -15.55 3.57
CA CYS A 138 3.45 -14.42 4.34
C CYS A 138 4.94 -14.20 4.04
N GLU A 139 5.28 -14.24 2.77
CA GLU A 139 6.64 -13.99 2.30
C GLU A 139 6.70 -12.70 1.47
N PRO A 140 7.60 -11.77 1.79
CA PRO A 140 8.45 -11.73 2.98
C PRO A 140 7.63 -11.51 4.27
N SER A 141 8.19 -11.89 5.42
CA SER A 141 7.49 -11.90 6.72
C SER A 141 6.79 -10.58 7.08
N TRP A 142 7.34 -9.46 6.65
CA TRP A 142 6.77 -8.14 6.91
C TRP A 142 5.39 -7.91 6.23
N LEU A 143 4.98 -8.74 5.25
CA LEU A 143 3.64 -8.67 4.64
C LEU A 143 2.52 -9.04 5.63
N CYS A 144 2.84 -9.84 6.64
CA CYS A 144 1.89 -10.30 7.64
C CYS A 144 2.32 -9.89 9.06
N ASP A 145 3.29 -9.00 9.17
CA ASP A 145 3.74 -8.50 10.47
C ASP A 145 2.80 -7.40 10.92
N SER A 146 1.95 -7.74 11.89
CA SER A 146 0.99 -6.85 12.53
C SER A 146 1.63 -5.86 13.53
N ASN A 147 2.95 -5.99 13.77
CA ASN A 147 3.65 -5.17 14.76
C ASN A 147 4.10 -3.80 14.24
N SER A 148 3.63 -3.40 13.08
CA SER A 148 4.24 -2.28 12.41
C SER A 148 3.36 -1.02 12.40
N SER A 149 3.94 0.09 12.82
CA SER A 149 3.48 1.44 12.50
C SER A 149 3.58 1.73 10.99
N HIS A 150 3.40 0.71 10.16
CA HIS A 150 3.64 0.77 8.74
C HIS A 150 2.34 0.75 7.96
N ILE A 151 2.37 1.33 6.78
CA ILE A 151 1.26 1.28 5.84
C ILE A 151 1.74 0.78 4.48
N PHE A 152 0.89 0.00 3.83
CA PHE A 152 1.18 -0.53 2.50
C PHE A 152 0.79 0.45 1.41
N GLY A 153 1.66 0.61 0.43
CA GLY A 153 1.32 1.16 -0.86
C GLY A 153 1.38 0.08 -1.92
N VAL A 154 0.41 0.07 -2.83
CA VAL A 154 0.36 -0.90 -3.92
C VAL A 154 0.19 -0.16 -5.23
N SER A 155 0.92 -0.57 -6.25
CA SER A 155 0.72 -0.11 -7.62
C SER A 155 0.72 -1.28 -8.58
N GLN A 156 -0.17 -1.24 -9.57
CA GLN A 156 -0.13 -2.17 -10.68
C GLN A 156 1.08 -1.85 -11.57
N MET A 157 1.74 -2.87 -12.08
CA MET A 157 2.77 -2.72 -13.11
C MET A 157 2.15 -2.11 -14.35
N THR A 158 2.71 -1.00 -14.80
CA THR A 158 2.25 -0.27 -15.99
C THR A 158 3.36 -0.17 -17.01
N SER A 159 3.02 0.23 -18.23
CA SER A 159 3.99 0.53 -19.28
C SER A 159 4.92 1.71 -18.95
N THR A 160 4.63 2.46 -17.89
CA THR A 160 5.45 3.57 -17.40
C THR A 160 6.04 3.25 -16.02
N PRO A 161 7.15 2.50 -15.96
CA PRO A 161 7.76 2.05 -14.71
C PRO A 161 8.08 3.17 -13.73
N SER A 162 8.46 4.32 -14.26
CA SER A 162 8.78 5.52 -13.46
C SER A 162 7.60 6.04 -12.63
N MET A 163 6.37 5.74 -13.02
CA MET A 163 5.17 6.14 -12.29
C MET A 163 4.75 5.12 -11.22
N GLN A 164 5.23 3.88 -11.29
CA GLN A 164 4.80 2.82 -10.37
C GLN A 164 5.15 3.14 -8.92
N LEU A 165 6.41 3.52 -8.66
CA LEU A 165 6.85 3.91 -7.32
C LEU A 165 6.11 5.16 -6.80
N ALA A 166 5.82 6.11 -7.69
CA ALA A 166 5.06 7.30 -7.33
C ALA A 166 3.60 6.96 -6.98
N LYS A 167 2.94 6.10 -7.77
CA LYS A 167 1.58 5.62 -7.49
C LYS A 167 1.54 4.78 -6.22
N MET A 168 2.51 3.92 -6.00
CA MET A 168 2.63 3.11 -4.79
C MET A 168 2.68 4.02 -3.55
N LYS A 169 3.53 5.06 -3.56
CA LYS A 169 3.61 6.07 -2.50
C LYS A 169 2.29 6.83 -2.33
N ALA A 170 1.70 7.32 -3.43
CA ALA A 170 0.44 8.06 -3.38
C ALA A 170 -0.71 7.22 -2.81
N ASN A 171 -0.76 5.93 -3.14
CA ASN A 171 -1.73 5.00 -2.56
C ASN A 171 -1.51 4.82 -1.06
N ALA A 172 -0.27 4.64 -0.59
CA ALA A 172 0.05 4.59 0.83
C ALA A 172 -0.37 5.88 1.55
N GLN A 173 -0.04 7.04 0.99
CA GLN A 173 -0.45 8.34 1.54
C GLN A 173 -1.97 8.49 1.63
N THR A 174 -2.69 8.03 0.60
CA THR A 174 -4.15 8.04 0.61
C THR A 174 -4.71 7.17 1.74
N LEU A 175 -4.22 5.95 1.90
CA LEU A 175 -4.66 5.06 2.98
C LEU A 175 -4.34 5.65 4.36
N ALA A 176 -3.14 6.19 4.51
CA ALA A 176 -2.71 6.82 5.76
C ALA A 176 -3.56 8.06 6.09
N ALA A 177 -3.96 8.86 5.09
CA ALA A 177 -4.85 10.01 5.29
C ALA A 177 -6.23 9.57 5.80
N TYR A 178 -6.80 8.50 5.23
CA TYR A 178 -8.06 7.92 5.74
C TYR A 178 -7.94 7.47 7.20
N LEU A 179 -6.87 6.77 7.54
CA LEU A 179 -6.65 6.26 8.90
C LEU A 179 -6.43 7.38 9.92
N LYS A 180 -5.69 8.43 9.52
CA LYS A 180 -5.40 9.55 10.43
C LYS A 180 -6.67 10.28 10.86
N GLN A 181 -7.54 10.60 9.91
CA GLN A 181 -8.83 11.21 10.18
C GLN A 181 -9.72 11.11 8.96
N SER A 182 -10.96 10.67 9.17
CA SER A 182 -11.99 10.62 8.13
C SER A 182 -13.31 11.11 8.67
N TYR A 183 -14.01 11.87 7.84
CA TYR A 183 -15.42 12.14 8.02
C TYR A 183 -16.22 11.03 7.31
N VAL A 184 -17.08 10.39 8.08
CA VAL A 184 -17.93 9.29 7.62
C VAL A 184 -19.37 9.72 7.70
N GLU A 185 -20.12 9.50 6.61
CA GLU A 185 -21.55 9.69 6.53
C GLU A 185 -22.15 8.46 5.86
N GLU A 186 -23.10 7.82 6.52
CA GLU A 186 -23.82 6.68 5.97
C GLU A 186 -25.32 6.79 6.25
N GLU A 187 -26.11 6.46 5.27
CA GLU A 187 -27.56 6.30 5.37
C GLU A 187 -27.94 4.95 4.79
N VAL A 188 -28.61 4.12 5.59
CA VAL A 188 -29.17 2.84 5.17
C VAL A 188 -30.68 2.89 5.34
N LYS A 189 -31.43 2.81 4.24
CA LYS A 189 -32.88 2.71 4.23
C LYS A 189 -33.29 1.27 3.93
N ARG A 190 -34.14 0.72 4.77
CA ARG A 190 -34.75 -0.59 4.56
C ARG A 190 -36.26 -0.45 4.54
N ILE A 191 -36.89 -1.06 3.57
CA ILE A 191 -38.33 -1.15 3.44
C ILE A 191 -38.67 -2.62 3.30
N GLU A 192 -39.45 -3.14 4.21
CA GLU A 192 -39.85 -4.53 4.22
C GLU A 192 -41.37 -4.61 4.25
N SER A 193 -41.95 -5.44 3.42
CA SER A 193 -43.37 -5.74 3.43
C SER A 193 -43.57 -7.24 3.61
N THR A 194 -44.36 -7.59 4.61
CA THR A 194 -44.75 -8.96 4.89
C THR A 194 -46.28 -9.06 4.82
N GLY A 195 -46.79 -9.95 4.00
CA GLY A 195 -48.22 -10.10 3.80
C GLY A 195 -48.61 -11.56 3.65
N GLN A 196 -49.92 -11.79 3.63
CA GLN A 196 -50.50 -13.16 3.55
C GLN A 196 -50.01 -13.92 2.31
N TYR A 197 -49.69 -13.24 1.22
CA TYR A 197 -49.39 -13.88 -0.07
C TYR A 197 -47.99 -13.54 -0.60
N GLN A 198 -47.35 -12.52 -0.07
CA GLN A 198 -46.08 -12.02 -0.65
C GLN A 198 -45.23 -11.29 0.38
N ASN A 199 -43.92 -11.60 0.41
CA ASN A 199 -42.94 -10.88 1.17
C ASN A 199 -41.94 -10.27 0.20
N TRP A 200 -41.57 -9.01 0.42
CA TRP A 200 -40.54 -8.35 -0.32
C TRP A 200 -39.77 -7.34 0.56
N GLY A 201 -38.55 -7.10 0.20
CA GLY A 201 -37.70 -6.13 0.88
C GLY A 201 -36.89 -5.32 -0.12
N LEU A 202 -36.66 -4.07 0.20
CA LEU A 202 -35.79 -3.18 -0.53
C LEU A 202 -34.80 -2.55 0.46
N GLN A 203 -33.53 -2.55 0.10
CA GLN A 203 -32.50 -1.87 0.87
C GLN A 203 -31.73 -0.93 -0.05
N SER A 204 -31.52 0.31 0.39
CA SER A 204 -30.59 1.24 -0.20
C SER A 204 -29.56 1.66 0.81
N ARG A 205 -28.32 1.81 0.38
CA ARG A 205 -27.20 2.27 1.22
C ARG A 205 -26.45 3.35 0.48
N LEU A 206 -26.29 4.49 1.13
CA LEU A 206 -25.45 5.59 0.67
C LEU A 206 -24.33 5.76 1.70
N THR A 207 -23.09 5.62 1.26
CA THR A 207 -21.92 5.74 2.13
C THR A 207 -20.93 6.72 1.54
N LYS A 208 -20.52 7.69 2.34
CA LYS A 208 -19.48 8.66 2.03
C LYS A 208 -18.40 8.59 3.08
N VAL A 209 -17.15 8.46 2.65
CA VAL A 209 -15.98 8.48 3.53
C VAL A 209 -14.94 9.38 2.88
N ASP A 210 -14.68 10.50 3.50
CA ASP A 210 -13.74 11.51 3.04
C ASP A 210 -12.55 11.60 4.01
N ALA A 211 -11.34 11.46 3.48
CA ALA A 211 -10.14 11.71 4.26
C ALA A 211 -9.99 13.21 4.54
N THR A 212 -9.89 13.56 5.81
CA THR A 212 -9.68 14.95 6.28
C THR A 212 -8.30 15.14 6.90
N GLY A 213 -7.58 14.03 7.14
CA GLY A 213 -6.23 14.04 7.71
C GLY A 213 -5.18 14.45 6.68
N HIS A 214 -4.27 15.35 7.06
CA HIS A 214 -3.04 15.60 6.32
C HIS A 214 -1.90 14.76 6.91
N LEU A 215 -1.10 14.16 6.05
CA LEU A 215 0.07 13.39 6.44
C LEU A 215 1.33 13.99 5.84
N SER A 216 2.37 14.03 6.66
CA SER A 216 3.74 14.20 6.22
C SER A 216 4.17 13.02 5.33
N LEU A 217 5.23 13.24 4.60
CA LEU A 217 5.81 12.28 3.67
C LEU A 217 6.15 10.96 4.36
N LEU A 218 5.74 9.86 3.72
CA LEU A 218 6.02 8.52 4.18
C LEU A 218 7.36 8.04 3.61
N LEU A 219 8.17 7.46 4.47
CA LEU A 219 9.45 6.86 4.10
C LEU A 219 9.22 5.41 3.66
N ASN A 220 9.65 5.05 2.45
CA ASN A 220 9.54 3.68 1.96
C ASN A 220 10.68 2.84 2.54
N THR A 221 10.33 1.85 3.36
CA THR A 221 11.31 1.00 4.04
C THR A 221 11.57 -0.32 3.32
N LYS A 222 10.54 -0.90 2.70
CA LYS A 222 10.66 -2.21 2.05
C LYS A 222 9.83 -2.27 0.77
N ILE A 223 10.28 -3.07 -0.19
CA ILE A 223 9.59 -3.31 -1.47
C ILE A 223 9.57 -4.80 -1.75
N CYS A 224 8.47 -5.30 -2.33
CA CYS A 224 8.41 -6.59 -2.98
C CYS A 224 7.53 -6.55 -4.23
N THR A 225 7.62 -7.56 -5.08
CA THR A 225 6.83 -7.64 -6.32
C THR A 225 6.02 -8.92 -6.38
N ALA A 226 4.81 -8.85 -6.93
CA ALA A 226 3.97 -10.02 -7.21
C ALA A 226 3.34 -9.87 -8.59
N LYS A 227 3.66 -10.77 -9.50
CA LYS A 227 3.15 -10.77 -10.89
C LYS A 227 3.09 -9.36 -11.51
N ASN A 228 1.92 -8.72 -11.44
CA ASN A 228 1.64 -7.42 -12.05
C ASN A 228 1.60 -6.27 -11.03
N TYR A 229 2.09 -6.48 -9.80
CA TYR A 229 2.03 -5.49 -8.74
C TYR A 229 3.38 -5.27 -8.09
N ILE A 230 3.61 -4.04 -7.64
CA ILE A 230 4.69 -3.66 -6.75
C ILE A 230 4.07 -3.20 -5.43
N PHE A 231 4.59 -3.71 -4.34
CA PHE A 231 4.17 -3.38 -2.98
C PHE A 231 5.31 -2.67 -2.27
N GLY A 232 4.97 -1.65 -1.51
CA GLY A 232 5.91 -0.95 -0.65
C GLY A 232 5.37 -0.84 0.76
N LEU A 233 6.25 -1.03 1.72
CA LEU A 233 6.00 -0.74 3.11
C LEU A 233 6.50 0.66 3.42
N PHE A 234 5.68 1.46 4.07
CA PHE A 234 6.00 2.84 4.41
C PHE A 234 5.85 3.05 5.90
N ASP A 235 6.81 3.74 6.51
CA ASP A 235 6.67 4.20 7.88
C ASP A 235 5.53 5.20 7.94
N ALA A 236 4.58 4.95 8.82
CA ALA A 236 3.49 5.85 9.09
C ALA A 236 3.72 6.52 10.45
N PRO A 237 3.41 7.80 10.60
CA PRO A 237 3.58 8.52 11.86
C PRO A 237 2.48 8.17 12.87
N PHE A 238 2.13 6.89 12.97
CA PHE A 238 1.18 6.39 13.95
C PHE A 238 1.96 5.83 15.14
N GLU A 239 1.74 6.39 16.31
CA GLU A 239 2.39 5.98 17.57
C GLU A 239 1.82 4.66 18.11
N THR A 240 1.84 3.59 17.36
CA THR A 240 1.36 2.33 17.92
C THR A 240 2.35 1.20 17.70
N LYS A 241 3.01 0.82 18.78
CA LYS A 241 3.66 -0.49 18.88
C LYS A 241 2.56 -1.51 19.12
N ASN A 242 2.22 -2.30 18.11
CA ASN A 242 1.33 -3.43 18.32
C ASN A 242 2.11 -4.56 19.01
N THR A 243 1.89 -4.71 20.30
CA THR A 243 2.45 -5.80 21.13
C THR A 243 1.49 -6.98 21.27
N TYR A 244 0.33 -6.95 20.62
CA TYR A 244 -0.77 -7.84 20.97
C TYR A 244 -0.79 -9.19 20.26
N GLY A 245 -0.03 -9.38 19.18
CA GLY A 245 0.17 -10.68 18.54
C GLY A 245 -1.08 -11.51 18.20
N LYS A 246 -2.27 -10.86 18.07
CA LYS A 246 -3.50 -11.57 17.69
C LYS A 246 -3.39 -12.11 16.27
N VAL A 247 -3.63 -13.41 16.09
CA VAL A 247 -3.72 -14.03 14.77
C VAL A 247 -5.08 -13.72 14.11
N PHE A 248 -5.17 -13.93 12.79
CA PHE A 248 -6.35 -13.57 11.97
C PHE A 248 -7.69 -14.05 12.56
N GLU A 249 -7.77 -15.32 12.95
CA GLU A 249 -9.00 -15.91 13.49
C GLU A 249 -9.42 -15.29 14.83
N GLN A 250 -8.47 -14.78 15.59
CA GLN A 250 -8.72 -14.12 16.87
C GLN A 250 -9.26 -12.72 16.65
N TRP A 251 -8.57 -11.88 15.86
CA TRP A 251 -9.01 -10.51 15.68
C TRP A 251 -10.25 -10.40 14.79
N LEU A 252 -10.54 -11.42 13.95
CA LEU A 252 -11.77 -11.48 13.19
C LEU A 252 -13.00 -11.64 14.11
N ARG A 253 -12.87 -12.35 15.23
CA ARG A 253 -13.95 -12.57 16.22
C ARG A 253 -14.00 -11.49 17.28
N GLU A 254 -12.83 -11.06 17.75
CA GLU A 254 -12.67 -10.13 18.87
C GLU A 254 -11.69 -9.01 18.44
N PRO A 255 -12.14 -8.05 17.63
CA PRO A 255 -11.25 -7.02 17.09
C PRO A 255 -10.81 -5.98 18.12
N GLY A 256 -11.49 -5.84 19.26
CA GLY A 256 -11.10 -4.90 20.32
C GLY A 256 -9.79 -5.26 20.99
N ILE A 257 -9.07 -4.26 21.50
CA ILE A 257 -7.83 -4.43 22.26
C ILE A 257 -7.94 -3.55 23.52
N ASP A 258 -7.76 -4.17 24.68
CA ASP A 258 -7.96 -3.50 25.97
C ASP A 258 -9.32 -2.79 26.00
N ASP A 259 -9.34 -1.49 26.33
CA ASP A 259 -10.56 -0.68 26.37
C ASP A 259 -10.86 0.04 25.04
N LYS A 260 -10.09 -0.23 23.98
CA LYS A 260 -10.28 0.40 22.67
C LYS A 260 -11.20 -0.40 21.77
N ALA A 261 -12.11 0.29 21.12
CA ALA A 261 -12.97 -0.30 20.12
C ALA A 261 -12.16 -0.74 18.91
N GLY A 262 -12.36 -1.99 18.51
CA GLY A 262 -11.78 -2.55 17.31
C GLY A 262 -12.86 -3.01 16.35
N VAL A 263 -12.58 -2.94 15.06
CA VAL A 263 -13.49 -3.36 13.99
C VAL A 263 -12.75 -4.08 12.89
N VAL A 264 -13.49 -4.84 12.11
CA VAL A 264 -12.99 -5.50 10.90
C VAL A 264 -13.75 -4.95 9.71
N GLY A 265 -13.08 -4.16 8.90
CA GLY A 265 -13.59 -3.79 7.59
C GLY A 265 -13.27 -4.87 6.57
N SER A 266 -14.16 -5.08 5.61
CA SER A 266 -14.00 -6.10 4.59
C SER A 266 -14.38 -5.61 3.20
N PHE A 267 -13.74 -6.18 2.19
CA PHE A 267 -14.14 -5.99 0.80
C PHE A 267 -14.00 -7.31 0.03
N SER A 268 -15.06 -7.71 -0.63
CA SER A 268 -15.12 -8.90 -1.48
C SER A 268 -15.52 -8.52 -2.90
N GLY A 269 -14.76 -8.95 -3.88
CA GLY A 269 -15.06 -8.76 -5.29
C GLY A 269 -14.01 -8.00 -6.08
N MET A 270 -14.33 -7.71 -7.35
CA MET A 270 -13.48 -6.86 -8.20
C MET A 270 -13.97 -5.41 -8.12
N THR A 271 -13.02 -4.49 -7.96
CA THR A 271 -13.30 -3.06 -8.12
C THR A 271 -13.51 -2.73 -9.59
N ALA A 272 -14.17 -1.61 -9.87
CA ALA A 272 -14.38 -1.15 -11.25
C ALA A 272 -13.07 -0.96 -12.04
N ASP A 273 -11.98 -0.62 -11.35
CA ASP A 273 -10.65 -0.46 -11.91
C ASP A 273 -9.80 -1.76 -11.85
N GLY A 274 -10.31 -2.82 -11.22
CA GLY A 274 -9.60 -4.09 -11.04
C GLY A 274 -8.32 -3.98 -10.20
N LEU A 275 -8.12 -2.89 -9.46
CA LEU A 275 -6.89 -2.64 -8.72
C LEU A 275 -6.96 -3.17 -7.28
N PHE A 276 -5.94 -3.91 -6.89
CA PHE A 276 -5.80 -4.41 -5.52
C PHE A 276 -5.76 -3.27 -4.49
N SER A 277 -5.05 -2.17 -4.79
CA SER A 277 -4.99 -0.99 -3.91
C SER A 277 -6.36 -0.38 -3.63
N THR A 278 -7.24 -0.36 -4.63
CA THR A 278 -8.61 0.12 -4.46
C THR A 278 -9.42 -0.84 -3.58
N SER A 279 -9.22 -2.14 -3.71
CA SER A 279 -9.85 -3.14 -2.84
C SER A 279 -9.43 -2.98 -1.37
N VAL A 280 -8.15 -2.77 -1.11
CA VAL A 280 -7.63 -2.45 0.25
C VAL A 280 -8.26 -1.16 0.79
N LYS A 281 -8.33 -0.12 -0.05
CA LYS A 281 -8.98 1.14 0.33
C LYS A 281 -10.46 0.94 0.73
N TYR A 282 -11.20 0.10 0.01
CA TYR A 282 -12.60 -0.18 0.37
C TYR A 282 -12.72 -0.97 1.67
N ALA A 283 -11.85 -1.94 1.93
CA ALA A 283 -11.84 -2.64 3.22
C ALA A 283 -11.55 -1.67 4.39
N ILE A 284 -10.58 -0.76 4.24
CA ILE A 284 -10.30 0.27 5.25
C ILE A 284 -11.50 1.22 5.42
N LYS A 285 -12.12 1.67 4.33
CA LYS A 285 -13.33 2.52 4.41
C LYS A 285 -14.48 1.82 5.12
N ASP A 286 -14.71 0.55 4.85
CA ASP A 286 -15.72 -0.23 5.56
C ASP A 286 -15.44 -0.29 7.06
N GLY A 287 -14.20 -0.54 7.47
CA GLY A 287 -13.79 -0.47 8.87
C GLY A 287 -14.02 0.90 9.51
N LEU A 288 -13.70 1.99 8.80
CA LEU A 288 -13.97 3.35 9.30
C LEU A 288 -15.46 3.63 9.48
N VAL A 289 -16.30 3.09 8.60
CA VAL A 289 -17.77 3.15 8.77
C VAL A 289 -18.21 2.40 10.02
N GLN A 290 -17.65 1.23 10.28
CA GLN A 290 -17.95 0.47 11.50
C GLN A 290 -17.53 1.25 12.76
N LEU A 291 -16.34 1.88 12.77
CA LEU A 291 -15.92 2.76 13.86
C LEU A 291 -16.87 3.95 14.06
N ALA A 292 -17.33 4.57 12.97
CA ALA A 292 -18.29 5.66 13.04
C ALA A 292 -19.62 5.22 13.67
N LYS A 293 -20.10 4.02 13.34
CA LYS A 293 -21.33 3.45 13.93
C LYS A 293 -21.21 3.19 15.44
N ILE A 294 -20.04 2.75 15.89
CA ILE A 294 -19.79 2.59 17.33
C ILE A 294 -19.90 3.93 18.05
N LYS A 295 -19.42 5.01 17.42
CA LYS A 295 -19.49 6.35 18.00
C LYS A 295 -20.89 6.94 18.02
N HIS A 296 -21.58 6.82 16.89
CA HIS A 296 -22.89 7.46 16.73
C HIS A 296 -23.70 6.80 15.63
N VAL A 297 -24.87 6.30 15.99
CA VAL A 297 -25.86 5.80 15.07
C VAL A 297 -27.25 6.27 15.49
N ASN A 298 -28.01 6.80 14.55
CA ASN A 298 -29.44 7.12 14.72
C ASN A 298 -30.28 6.13 13.94
N ILE A 299 -31.35 5.63 14.56
CA ILE A 299 -32.28 4.68 13.94
C ILE A 299 -33.69 5.24 14.06
N ASP A 300 -34.30 5.53 12.91
CA ASP A 300 -35.71 5.84 12.79
C ASP A 300 -36.46 4.61 12.24
N HIS A 301 -37.57 4.30 12.86
CA HIS A 301 -38.39 3.15 12.46
C HIS A 301 -39.88 3.53 12.37
N GLU A 302 -40.47 3.23 11.22
CA GLU A 302 -41.90 3.42 10.95
C GLU A 302 -42.51 2.05 10.65
N PHE A 303 -43.63 1.75 11.28
CA PHE A 303 -44.38 0.50 11.09
C PHE A 303 -45.82 0.81 10.75
N GLN A 304 -46.35 0.22 9.68
CA GLN A 304 -47.73 0.33 9.24
C GLN A 304 -48.34 -1.06 9.10
N LEU A 305 -49.56 -1.23 9.65
CA LEU A 305 -50.34 -2.43 9.49
C LEU A 305 -51.63 -2.11 8.72
N THR A 306 -51.91 -2.85 7.67
CA THR A 306 -53.10 -2.64 6.83
C THR A 306 -53.86 -3.97 6.66
N PHE A 307 -55.19 -3.89 6.71
CA PHE A 307 -56.11 -5.05 6.65
C PHE A 307 -57.04 -5.05 5.43
N LYS A 308 -56.77 -4.26 4.40
CA LYS A 308 -57.58 -4.18 3.19
C LYS A 308 -57.22 -5.35 2.23
N ASN A 309 -58.21 -6.26 1.98
CA ASN A 309 -58.03 -7.43 1.08
C ASN A 309 -56.94 -8.43 1.52
N GLY A 310 -56.78 -8.68 2.81
CA GLY A 310 -55.74 -9.44 3.46
C GLY A 310 -54.92 -8.53 4.37
N TRP A 311 -54.14 -9.16 5.25
CA TRP A 311 -53.23 -8.36 6.10
C TRP A 311 -51.86 -8.21 5.44
N TYR A 312 -51.28 -7.08 5.56
CA TYR A 312 -49.85 -6.84 5.29
C TYR A 312 -49.28 -5.83 6.27
N THR A 313 -47.99 -5.99 6.53
CA THR A 313 -47.21 -5.02 7.31
C THR A 313 -46.20 -4.37 6.40
N LEU A 314 -45.99 -3.08 6.58
CA LEU A 314 -44.93 -2.33 5.97
C LEU A 314 -44.05 -1.76 7.07
N SER A 315 -42.79 -2.15 7.05
CA SER A 315 -41.75 -1.65 7.95
C SER A 315 -40.78 -0.83 7.17
N LYS A 316 -40.51 0.39 7.62
CA LYS A 316 -39.49 1.26 7.09
C LYS A 316 -38.51 1.57 8.21
N SER A 317 -37.21 1.40 7.96
CA SER A 317 -36.18 1.83 8.87
C SER A 317 -35.12 2.67 8.14
N THR A 318 -34.66 3.70 8.79
CA THR A 318 -33.52 4.52 8.35
C THR A 318 -32.49 4.50 9.46
N GLU A 319 -31.33 3.97 9.15
CA GLU A 319 -30.14 4.03 9.98
C GLU A 319 -29.22 5.08 9.42
N SER A 320 -28.82 6.06 10.21
CA SER A 320 -27.91 7.11 9.79
C SER A 320 -26.75 7.26 10.77
N THR A 321 -25.58 7.50 10.21
CA THR A 321 -24.34 7.71 10.95
C THR A 321 -23.61 8.91 10.35
N SER A 322 -23.14 9.80 11.22
CA SER A 322 -22.30 10.93 10.82
C SER A 322 -21.28 11.18 11.92
N ALA A 323 -20.01 10.88 11.66
CA ALA A 323 -18.95 11.04 12.64
C ALA A 323 -17.59 11.29 12.01
N THR A 324 -16.74 11.99 12.73
CA THR A 324 -15.30 12.03 12.45
C THR A 324 -14.62 10.92 13.24
N VAL A 325 -13.87 10.10 12.54
CA VAL A 325 -13.16 8.93 13.09
C VAL A 325 -11.70 8.93 12.69
N SER A 326 -10.90 8.28 13.52
CA SER A 326 -9.51 7.96 13.25
C SER A 326 -9.26 6.52 13.68
N GLY A 327 -8.39 5.83 12.98
CA GLY A 327 -8.10 4.44 13.29
C GLY A 327 -6.68 4.05 12.91
N THR A 328 -6.13 3.11 13.65
CA THR A 328 -4.87 2.46 13.31
C THR A 328 -5.14 1.15 12.62
N LEU A 329 -4.51 0.94 11.46
CA LEU A 329 -4.51 -0.35 10.78
C LEU A 329 -3.55 -1.29 11.53
N MET A 330 -4.13 -2.32 12.15
CA MET A 330 -3.38 -3.30 12.93
C MET A 330 -2.91 -4.46 12.07
N ASP A 331 -3.75 -4.91 11.15
CA ASP A 331 -3.43 -6.02 10.24
C ASP A 331 -4.26 -5.94 8.96
N LEU A 332 -3.73 -6.56 7.91
CA LEU A 332 -4.40 -6.73 6.62
C LEU A 332 -4.31 -8.20 6.19
N LYS A 333 -5.45 -8.85 6.03
CA LYS A 333 -5.48 -10.24 5.56
C LYS A 333 -6.16 -10.35 4.21
N VAL A 334 -5.48 -11.04 3.30
CA VAL A 334 -6.02 -11.39 1.98
C VAL A 334 -6.35 -12.87 1.99
N VAL A 335 -7.61 -13.21 1.74
CA VAL A 335 -8.11 -14.60 1.72
C VAL A 335 -8.79 -14.86 0.38
N GLU A 336 -8.66 -16.07 -0.13
CA GLU A 336 -9.43 -16.52 -1.28
C GLU A 336 -10.61 -17.36 -0.79
N GLU A 337 -11.81 -16.78 -0.89
CA GLU A 337 -13.07 -17.43 -0.53
C GLU A 337 -13.93 -17.57 -1.79
N ASP A 338 -14.44 -18.76 -2.07
CA ASP A 338 -15.31 -19.05 -3.22
C ASP A 338 -14.74 -18.49 -4.57
N ARG A 339 -13.44 -18.60 -4.78
CA ARG A 339 -12.70 -18.06 -5.95
C ARG A 339 -12.72 -16.53 -6.06
N LYS A 340 -13.09 -15.82 -4.99
CA LYS A 340 -13.01 -14.36 -4.89
C LYS A 340 -11.94 -13.98 -3.88
N LEU A 341 -11.21 -12.91 -4.17
CA LEU A 341 -10.34 -12.32 -3.16
C LEU A 341 -11.19 -11.53 -2.19
N VAL A 342 -11.03 -11.83 -0.91
CA VAL A 342 -11.61 -11.08 0.20
C VAL A 342 -10.47 -10.44 0.95
N ILE A 343 -10.57 -9.14 1.18
CA ILE A 343 -9.60 -8.37 1.95
C ILE A 343 -10.25 -7.98 3.26
N TYR A 344 -9.59 -8.31 4.35
CA TYR A 344 -9.97 -7.91 5.70
C TYR A 344 -8.96 -6.89 6.23
N ALA A 345 -9.44 -5.81 6.80
CA ALA A 345 -8.64 -4.77 7.44
C ALA A 345 -9.05 -4.66 8.91
N TRP A 346 -8.12 -4.95 9.81
CA TRP A 346 -8.36 -4.81 11.25
C TRP A 346 -7.96 -3.42 11.69
N LEU A 347 -8.91 -2.66 12.20
CA LEU A 347 -8.73 -1.30 12.68
C LEU A 347 -9.03 -1.19 14.16
N ILE A 348 -8.23 -0.41 14.86
CA ILE A 348 -8.47 0.01 16.25
C ILE A 348 -8.69 1.52 16.27
N GLU A 349 -9.64 1.97 17.07
CA GLU A 349 -9.88 3.40 17.29
C GLU A 349 -8.68 4.07 17.98
N ASN A 350 -8.31 5.27 17.49
CA ASN A 350 -7.25 6.08 18.09
C ASN A 350 -7.76 6.94 19.24
#